data_fbbd78fe1fd71ec7b496c7f00864414b
#
_entry.id   fbbd78fe1fd71ec7b496c7f00864414b
#
_cell.length_a   1.000
_cell.length_b   1.000
_cell.length_c   1.000
_cell.angle_alpha   90.00
_cell.angle_beta   90.00
_cell.angle_gamma   90.00
#
_symmetry.space_group_name_H-M   'P 1'
#
loop_
_entity.id
_entity.type
_entity.pdbx_description
1 polymer ?
#
loop_
_entity_poly.entity_id
_entity_poly.type
_entity_poly.pdbx_seq_one_letter_code
_entity_poly.pdbx_strand_id
1 'polypeptide(L)'
;DGQGFMVPVKGKIKSAKALKNATVCVQSGTTTEKNLTDFSKANNLNMKPVVFEKQEAVNAAYFSGRCQAYTTDASGLASVRNKEAKVPADHLILPELISKEPLGPMVRRGDDEWFAIVKWVVYGLIEAEEYGVTQANVDAMTKDSKDPVVMRLTGSGFFADPLLNTFIGYPEG
;
A
#
# COMPACT_ATOMS: atom_id res chain seq x y z
N ASP A 1 2.46 -0.02 5.46
CA ASP A 1 2.05 1.26 4.89
C ASP A 1 2.17 2.38 5.93
N GLY A 2 1.82 3.59 5.54
CA GLY A 2 1.77 4.77 6.39
C GLY A 2 1.03 5.90 5.70
N GLN A 3 0.47 6.80 6.50
CA GLN A 3 -0.22 7.98 6.00
C GLN A 3 0.76 8.99 5.43
N GLY A 4 0.51 9.43 4.20
CA GLY A 4 1.29 10.44 3.49
C GLY A 4 0.47 11.62 3.02
N PHE A 5 1.09 12.45 2.19
CA PHE A 5 0.44 13.58 1.54
C PHE A 5 0.70 13.57 0.05
N MET A 6 -0.32 13.87 -0.73
CA MET A 6 -0.20 14.16 -2.17
C MET A 6 -0.50 15.64 -2.40
N VAL A 7 0.33 16.29 -3.21
CA VAL A 7 0.24 17.72 -3.53
C VAL A 7 0.38 17.95 -5.03
N PRO A 8 -0.21 19.01 -5.59
CA PRO A 8 0.07 19.43 -6.96
C PRO A 8 1.53 19.93 -7.09
N VAL A 9 2.24 19.45 -8.11
CA VAL A 9 3.64 19.85 -8.40
C VAL A 9 3.77 21.35 -8.60
N LYS A 10 2.77 22.00 -9.21
CA LYS A 10 2.71 23.46 -9.38
C LYS A 10 2.81 24.25 -8.07
N GLY A 11 2.42 23.65 -6.94
CA GLY A 11 2.51 24.25 -5.60
C GLY A 11 3.93 24.31 -5.05
N LYS A 12 4.90 23.62 -5.68
CA LYS A 12 6.33 23.56 -5.29
C LYS A 12 6.56 23.11 -3.84
N ILE A 13 5.59 22.41 -3.25
CA ILE A 13 5.68 21.83 -1.90
C ILE A 13 6.46 20.53 -2.01
N LYS A 14 7.52 20.38 -1.21
CA LYS A 14 8.40 19.21 -1.23
C LYS A 14 8.46 18.47 0.11
N SER A 15 7.79 18.98 1.15
CA SER A 15 7.80 18.40 2.49
C SER A 15 6.45 18.61 3.16
N ALA A 16 6.01 17.67 3.98
CA ALA A 16 4.80 17.77 4.77
C ALA A 16 4.83 18.98 5.75
N LYS A 17 6.01 19.35 6.24
CA LYS A 17 6.19 20.52 7.10
C LYS A 17 5.99 21.87 6.36
N ALA A 18 6.06 21.85 5.03
CA ALA A 18 5.77 23.05 4.23
C ALA A 18 4.27 23.30 4.03
N LEU A 19 3.38 22.39 4.50
CA LEU A 19 1.92 22.52 4.42
C LEU A 19 1.33 23.45 5.51
N LYS A 20 2.07 24.46 5.93
CA LYS A 20 1.59 25.44 6.93
C LYS A 20 0.38 26.22 6.39
N ASN A 21 -0.71 26.24 7.18
CA ASN A 21 -2.01 26.85 6.85
C ASN A 21 -2.70 26.25 5.62
N ALA A 22 -2.21 25.14 5.07
CA ALA A 22 -2.79 24.51 3.89
C ALA A 22 -4.16 23.89 4.18
N THR A 23 -5.05 23.92 3.19
CA THR A 23 -6.26 23.10 3.19
C THR A 23 -5.90 21.68 2.77
N VAL A 24 -6.34 20.68 3.55
CA VAL A 24 -6.02 19.25 3.33
C VAL A 24 -7.31 18.45 3.23
N CYS A 25 -7.56 17.85 2.08
CA CYS A 25 -8.67 16.93 1.90
C CYS A 25 -8.42 15.61 2.64
N VAL A 26 -9.42 15.13 3.36
CA VAL A 26 -9.35 13.91 4.17
C VAL A 26 -10.74 13.29 4.33
N GLN A 27 -10.80 11.97 4.50
CA GLN A 27 -12.04 11.28 4.81
C GLN A 27 -12.38 11.39 6.30
N SER A 28 -13.63 11.73 6.61
CA SER A 28 -14.12 11.86 8.00
C SER A 28 -14.22 10.52 8.71
N GLY A 29 -14.08 10.55 10.04
CA GLY A 29 -14.26 9.38 10.90
C GLY A 29 -13.15 8.32 10.76
N THR A 30 -12.00 8.69 10.20
CA THR A 30 -10.85 7.80 10.00
C THR A 30 -9.70 8.11 10.95
N THR A 31 -8.79 7.15 11.12
CA THR A 31 -7.51 7.37 11.79
C THR A 31 -6.70 8.45 11.07
N THR A 32 -6.85 8.54 9.75
CA THR A 32 -6.20 9.54 8.89
C THR A 32 -6.56 10.99 9.27
N GLU A 33 -7.84 11.25 9.56
CA GLU A 33 -8.30 12.57 10.03
C GLU A 33 -7.67 12.94 11.38
N LYS A 34 -7.62 11.96 12.31
CA LYS A 34 -7.00 12.15 13.61
C LYS A 34 -5.50 12.41 13.49
N ASN A 35 -4.78 11.57 12.74
CA ASN A 35 -3.34 11.69 12.54
C ASN A 35 -2.97 13.04 11.88
N LEU A 36 -3.77 13.52 10.91
CA LEU A 36 -3.60 14.84 10.31
C LEU A 36 -3.66 15.96 11.37
N THR A 37 -4.66 15.88 12.26
CA THR A 37 -4.84 16.86 13.33
C THR A 37 -3.67 16.85 14.31
N ASP A 38 -3.24 15.65 14.71
CA ASP A 38 -2.14 15.48 15.67
C ASP A 38 -0.80 15.94 15.06
N PHE A 39 -0.52 15.58 13.82
CA PHE A 39 0.68 16.02 13.09
C PHE A 39 0.71 17.54 12.92
N SER A 40 -0.43 18.14 12.55
CA SER A 40 -0.55 19.58 12.39
C SER A 40 -0.26 20.34 13.69
N LYS A 41 -0.81 19.87 14.82
CA LYS A 41 -0.57 20.42 16.15
C LYS A 41 0.87 20.26 16.60
N ALA A 42 1.42 19.04 16.51
CA ALA A 42 2.77 18.74 16.95
C ALA A 42 3.85 19.56 16.23
N ASN A 43 3.58 19.96 14.98
CA ASN A 43 4.51 20.73 14.15
C ASN A 43 4.11 22.22 14.01
N ASN A 44 3.09 22.70 14.71
CA ASN A 44 2.56 24.08 14.64
C ASN A 44 2.23 24.52 13.19
N LEU A 45 1.62 23.64 12.41
CA LEU A 45 1.36 23.90 10.99
C LEU A 45 0.00 24.56 10.71
N ASN A 46 -0.94 24.50 11.65
CA ASN A 46 -2.28 25.06 11.50
C ASN A 46 -2.95 24.64 10.17
N MET A 47 -2.80 23.35 9.79
CA MET A 47 -3.47 22.79 8.62
C MET A 47 -4.98 22.84 8.82
N LYS A 48 -5.72 23.02 7.73
CA LYS A 48 -7.19 23.13 7.73
C LYS A 48 -7.78 21.88 7.07
N PRO A 49 -8.26 20.89 7.85
CA PRO A 49 -8.93 19.72 7.28
C PRO A 49 -10.18 20.13 6.50
N VAL A 50 -10.35 19.58 5.31
CA VAL A 50 -11.58 19.63 4.52
C VAL A 50 -12.09 18.20 4.44
N VAL A 51 -13.12 17.90 5.22
CA VAL A 51 -13.59 16.54 5.47
C VAL A 51 -14.75 16.15 4.56
N PHE A 52 -14.77 14.88 4.14
CA PHE A 52 -15.82 14.29 3.32
C PHE A 52 -16.12 12.88 3.85
N GLU A 53 -17.37 12.45 3.77
CA GLU A 53 -17.77 11.11 4.23
C GLU A 53 -17.28 9.99 3.30
N LYS A 54 -17.26 10.24 1.99
CA LYS A 54 -16.93 9.24 0.96
C LYS A 54 -15.58 9.52 0.32
N GLN A 55 -14.82 8.48 0.07
CA GLN A 55 -13.51 8.54 -0.57
C GLN A 55 -13.57 9.21 -1.96
N GLU A 56 -14.60 8.90 -2.75
CA GLU A 56 -14.78 9.47 -4.09
C GLU A 56 -14.96 11.01 -4.03
N ALA A 57 -15.63 11.50 -2.98
CA ALA A 57 -15.81 12.94 -2.77
C ALA A 57 -14.49 13.62 -2.37
N VAL A 58 -13.63 12.94 -1.58
CA VAL A 58 -12.28 13.42 -1.26
C VAL A 58 -11.45 13.55 -2.55
N ASN A 59 -11.44 12.50 -3.37
CA ASN A 59 -10.71 12.45 -4.64
C ASN A 59 -11.15 13.60 -5.56
N ALA A 60 -12.46 13.71 -5.79
CA ALA A 60 -13.03 14.76 -6.64
C ALA A 60 -12.69 16.18 -6.13
N ALA A 61 -12.76 16.40 -4.83
CA ALA A 61 -12.43 17.68 -4.22
C ALA A 61 -10.96 18.05 -4.40
N TYR A 62 -10.04 17.10 -4.22
CA TYR A 62 -8.63 17.32 -4.43
C TYR A 62 -8.31 17.62 -5.91
N PHE A 63 -8.78 16.80 -6.84
CA PHE A 63 -8.50 17.00 -8.27
C PHE A 63 -9.17 18.25 -8.86
N SER A 64 -10.27 18.71 -8.27
CA SER A 64 -10.88 20.01 -8.63
C SER A 64 -10.12 21.22 -8.08
N GLY A 65 -9.08 21.01 -7.26
CA GLY A 65 -8.29 22.08 -6.65
C GLY A 65 -8.93 22.72 -5.40
N ARG A 66 -9.94 22.10 -4.81
CA ARG A 66 -10.57 22.58 -3.57
C ARG A 66 -9.63 22.51 -2.36
N CYS A 67 -8.67 21.56 -2.37
CA CYS A 67 -7.65 21.40 -1.35
C CYS A 67 -6.25 21.54 -1.95
N GLN A 68 -5.32 22.08 -1.15
CA GLN A 68 -3.92 22.22 -1.50
C GLN A 68 -3.13 20.91 -1.33
N ALA A 69 -3.63 20.00 -0.49
CA ALA A 69 -3.07 18.68 -0.28
C ALA A 69 -4.20 17.67 -0.06
N TYR A 70 -3.86 16.39 -0.28
CA TYR A 70 -4.70 15.25 0.03
C TYR A 70 -3.91 14.28 0.92
N THR A 71 -4.53 13.73 1.96
CA THR A 71 -3.89 12.80 2.87
C THR A 71 -4.72 11.54 3.03
N THR A 72 -4.06 10.41 2.86
CA THR A 72 -4.49 9.04 3.18
C THR A 72 -3.23 8.16 3.17
N ASP A 73 -3.40 6.83 3.20
CA ASP A 73 -2.29 5.88 3.08
C ASP A 73 -1.49 6.11 1.79
N ALA A 74 -0.17 5.98 1.86
CA ALA A 74 0.71 6.25 0.73
C ALA A 74 0.41 5.36 -0.49
N SER A 75 0.08 4.09 -0.26
CA SER A 75 -0.37 3.17 -1.31
C SER A 75 -1.71 3.61 -1.92
N GLY A 76 -2.64 4.10 -1.09
CA GLY A 76 -3.90 4.68 -1.52
C GLY A 76 -3.70 5.92 -2.38
N LEU A 77 -2.81 6.84 -1.98
CA LEU A 77 -2.43 8.02 -2.76
C LEU A 77 -1.86 7.65 -4.12
N ALA A 78 -0.97 6.63 -4.16
CA ALA A 78 -0.39 6.15 -5.40
C ALA A 78 -1.47 5.56 -6.34
N SER A 79 -2.38 4.77 -5.80
CA SER A 79 -3.50 4.19 -6.55
C SER A 79 -4.41 5.27 -7.14
N VAL A 80 -4.85 6.24 -6.33
CA VAL A 80 -5.72 7.35 -6.75
C VAL A 80 -5.03 8.21 -7.80
N ARG A 81 -3.74 8.55 -7.59
CA ARG A 81 -2.95 9.30 -8.56
C ARG A 81 -2.92 8.62 -9.94
N ASN A 82 -2.67 7.31 -9.94
CA ASN A 82 -2.53 6.57 -11.19
C ASN A 82 -3.86 6.31 -11.92
N LYS A 83 -4.96 6.18 -11.15
CA LYS A 83 -6.29 5.87 -11.71
C LYS A 83 -7.11 7.10 -12.08
N GLU A 84 -7.01 8.19 -11.31
CA GLU A 84 -7.96 9.30 -11.39
C GLU A 84 -7.32 10.62 -11.82
N ALA A 85 -6.00 10.77 -11.66
CA ALA A 85 -5.33 11.99 -12.13
C ALA A 85 -5.30 12.01 -13.68
N LYS A 86 -5.71 13.15 -14.28
CA LYS A 86 -5.59 13.35 -15.74
C LYS A 86 -4.15 13.23 -16.21
N VAL A 87 -3.22 13.77 -15.44
CA VAL A 87 -1.78 13.68 -15.62
C VAL A 87 -1.15 13.31 -14.29
N PRO A 88 -0.80 12.03 -14.04
CA PRO A 88 -0.22 11.60 -12.78
C PRO A 88 1.05 12.34 -12.36
N ALA A 89 1.86 12.77 -13.35
CA ALA A 89 3.09 13.52 -13.12
C ALA A 89 2.87 14.93 -12.54
N ASP A 90 1.65 15.48 -12.63
CA ASP A 90 1.30 16.78 -12.03
C ASP A 90 1.07 16.70 -10.50
N HIS A 91 1.14 15.50 -9.94
CA HIS A 91 0.90 15.23 -8.52
C HIS A 91 2.09 14.52 -7.89
N LEU A 92 2.62 15.10 -6.81
CA LEU A 92 3.73 14.55 -6.04
C LEU A 92 3.21 13.94 -4.74
N ILE A 93 3.56 12.70 -4.46
CA ILE A 93 3.43 12.11 -3.13
C ILE A 93 4.69 12.48 -2.36
N LEU A 94 4.50 13.16 -1.23
CA LEU A 94 5.62 13.61 -0.39
C LEU A 94 6.30 12.39 0.27
N PRO A 95 7.61 12.47 0.53
CA PRO A 95 8.37 11.31 1.03
C PRO A 95 8.10 11.00 2.50
N GLU A 96 7.55 11.95 3.26
CA GLU A 96 7.31 11.74 4.69
C GLU A 96 6.02 10.97 4.94
N LEU A 97 6.12 9.97 5.81
CA LEU A 97 4.98 9.27 6.40
C LEU A 97 4.77 9.79 7.83
N ILE A 98 3.53 10.11 8.17
CA ILE A 98 3.15 10.66 9.47
C ILE A 98 2.53 9.63 10.42
N SER A 99 2.36 8.39 9.95
CA SER A 99 1.95 7.25 10.76
C SER A 99 2.66 5.97 10.32
N LYS A 100 2.47 4.92 11.10
CA LYS A 100 2.82 3.53 10.75
C LYS A 100 1.54 2.72 10.72
N GLU A 101 1.22 2.16 9.56
CA GLU A 101 -0.02 1.43 9.32
C GLU A 101 0.33 -0.03 8.96
N PRO A 102 0.36 -0.96 9.93
CA PRO A 102 0.63 -2.37 9.68
C PRO A 102 -0.60 -3.07 9.10
N LEU A 103 -0.95 -2.71 7.86
CA LEU A 103 -2.11 -3.24 7.16
C LEU A 103 -1.92 -4.72 6.82
N GLY A 104 -3.01 -5.47 6.85
CA GLY A 104 -3.03 -6.87 6.47
C GLY A 104 -4.45 -7.36 6.20
N PRO A 105 -4.61 -8.47 5.48
CA PRO A 105 -5.92 -9.08 5.29
C PRO A 105 -6.54 -9.51 6.61
N MET A 106 -7.84 -9.28 6.75
CA MET A 106 -8.61 -9.73 7.90
C MET A 106 -9.44 -10.95 7.52
N VAL A 107 -9.37 -11.99 8.33
CA VAL A 107 -10.13 -13.23 8.15
C VAL A 107 -11.04 -13.50 9.34
N ARG A 108 -12.03 -14.37 9.13
CA ARG A 108 -12.95 -14.81 10.20
C ARG A 108 -12.17 -15.51 11.31
N ARG A 109 -12.49 -15.21 12.55
CA ARG A 109 -11.90 -15.86 13.71
C ARG A 109 -12.42 -17.29 13.86
N GLY A 110 -11.51 -18.23 14.21
CA GLY A 110 -11.87 -19.65 14.41
C GLY A 110 -11.89 -20.48 13.13
N ASP A 111 -11.38 -19.95 12.01
CA ASP A 111 -11.12 -20.66 10.77
C ASP A 111 -9.61 -20.71 10.54
N ASP A 112 -8.95 -21.64 11.24
CA ASP A 112 -7.49 -21.71 11.25
C ASP A 112 -6.90 -22.17 9.91
N GLU A 113 -7.62 -23.00 9.15
CA GLU A 113 -7.19 -23.42 7.81
C GLU A 113 -7.20 -22.23 6.85
N TRP A 114 -8.30 -21.48 6.81
CA TRP A 114 -8.39 -20.29 5.97
C TRP A 114 -7.38 -19.22 6.37
N PHE A 115 -7.19 -19.02 7.69
CA PHE A 115 -6.15 -18.13 8.20
C PHE A 115 -4.76 -18.54 7.72
N ALA A 116 -4.43 -19.84 7.78
CA ALA A 116 -3.14 -20.35 7.30
C ALA A 116 -2.95 -20.09 5.80
N ILE A 117 -3.97 -20.37 4.98
CA ILE A 117 -3.92 -20.10 3.52
C ILE A 117 -3.64 -18.62 3.26
N VAL A 118 -4.45 -17.72 3.83
CA VAL A 118 -4.31 -16.28 3.59
C VAL A 118 -2.93 -15.78 4.07
N LYS A 119 -2.47 -16.23 5.24
CA LYS A 119 -1.16 -15.88 5.79
C LYS A 119 -0.03 -16.27 4.84
N TRP A 120 -0.02 -17.51 4.38
CA TRP A 120 1.06 -18.00 3.51
C TRP A 120 1.03 -17.39 2.12
N VAL A 121 -0.16 -17.08 1.58
CA VAL A 121 -0.28 -16.32 0.32
C VAL A 121 0.31 -14.92 0.46
N VAL A 122 0.01 -14.22 1.56
CA VAL A 122 0.58 -12.88 1.80
C VAL A 122 2.09 -12.94 1.94
N TYR A 123 2.63 -13.91 2.68
CA TYR A 123 4.07 -14.07 2.82
C TYR A 123 4.74 -14.42 1.50
N GLY A 124 4.11 -15.29 0.69
CA GLY A 124 4.59 -15.62 -0.65
C GLY A 124 4.63 -14.41 -1.59
N LEU A 125 3.63 -13.52 -1.51
CA LEU A 125 3.62 -12.28 -2.30
C LEU A 125 4.72 -11.30 -1.88
N ILE A 126 4.98 -11.17 -0.56
CA ILE A 126 6.07 -10.35 -0.04
C ILE A 126 7.42 -10.91 -0.50
N GLU A 127 7.61 -12.21 -0.39
CA GLU A 127 8.83 -12.87 -0.85
C GLU A 127 9.02 -12.77 -2.37
N ALA A 128 7.93 -12.89 -3.14
CA ALA A 128 7.95 -12.67 -4.58
C ALA A 128 8.45 -11.27 -4.96
N GLU A 129 7.98 -10.24 -4.26
CA GLU A 129 8.42 -8.85 -4.45
C GLU A 129 9.92 -8.71 -4.18
N GLU A 130 10.42 -9.26 -3.07
CA GLU A 130 11.84 -9.22 -2.69
C GLU A 130 12.76 -9.89 -3.73
N TYR A 131 12.31 -10.98 -4.34
CA TYR A 131 13.05 -11.72 -5.38
C TYR A 131 12.72 -11.27 -6.81
N GLY A 132 11.96 -10.21 -6.99
CA GLY A 132 11.60 -9.66 -8.29
C GLY A 132 10.74 -10.59 -9.15
N VAL A 133 10.01 -11.52 -8.54
CA VAL A 133 9.04 -12.38 -9.23
C VAL A 133 7.77 -11.57 -9.47
N THR A 134 7.37 -11.46 -10.72
CA THR A 134 6.22 -10.68 -11.17
C THR A 134 5.30 -11.50 -12.05
N GLN A 135 4.07 -11.05 -12.29
CA GLN A 135 3.17 -11.68 -13.25
C GLN A 135 3.78 -11.80 -14.65
N ALA A 136 4.64 -10.88 -15.05
CA ALA A 136 5.26 -10.88 -16.37
C ALA A 136 6.39 -11.89 -16.52
N ASN A 137 7.05 -12.30 -15.43
CA ASN A 137 8.24 -13.15 -15.48
C ASN A 137 8.12 -14.46 -14.72
N VAL A 138 7.03 -14.72 -13.97
CA VAL A 138 6.88 -15.89 -13.12
C VAL A 138 7.06 -17.20 -13.89
N ASP A 139 6.52 -17.31 -15.09
CA ASP A 139 6.63 -18.54 -15.92
C ASP A 139 8.09 -18.82 -16.34
N ALA A 140 8.82 -17.79 -16.72
CA ALA A 140 10.24 -17.89 -17.06
C ALA A 140 11.06 -18.22 -15.81
N MET A 141 10.82 -17.53 -14.69
CA MET A 141 11.54 -17.77 -13.44
C MET A 141 11.27 -19.17 -12.87
N THR A 142 10.06 -19.69 -13.04
CA THR A 142 9.72 -21.07 -12.65
C THR A 142 10.54 -22.10 -13.42
N LYS A 143 10.81 -21.86 -14.71
CA LYS A 143 11.55 -22.80 -15.56
C LYS A 143 13.07 -22.67 -15.43
N ASP A 144 13.57 -21.43 -15.36
CA ASP A 144 14.97 -21.13 -15.61
C ASP A 144 15.76 -20.74 -14.37
N SER A 145 15.08 -20.36 -13.26
CA SER A 145 15.75 -19.94 -12.04
C SER A 145 16.48 -21.10 -11.39
N LYS A 146 17.71 -20.82 -10.93
CA LYS A 146 18.52 -21.70 -10.11
C LYS A 146 18.59 -21.25 -8.64
N ASP A 147 17.93 -20.13 -8.34
CA ASP A 147 17.83 -19.65 -6.97
C ASP A 147 16.88 -20.55 -6.17
N PRO A 148 17.36 -21.18 -5.08
CA PRO A 148 16.56 -22.15 -4.32
C PRO A 148 15.33 -21.51 -3.65
N VAL A 149 15.35 -20.21 -3.39
CA VAL A 149 14.20 -19.49 -2.82
C VAL A 149 13.14 -19.32 -3.91
N VAL A 150 13.52 -18.84 -5.08
CA VAL A 150 12.60 -18.70 -6.23
C VAL A 150 12.01 -20.04 -6.62
N MET A 151 12.81 -21.11 -6.63
CA MET A 151 12.34 -22.48 -6.95
C MET A 151 11.28 -22.95 -5.94
N ARG A 152 11.48 -22.71 -4.64
CA ARG A 152 10.46 -23.02 -3.61
C ARG A 152 9.21 -22.16 -3.77
N LEU A 153 9.40 -20.86 -3.96
CA LEU A 153 8.31 -19.89 -4.09
C LEU A 153 7.39 -20.22 -5.29
N THR A 154 7.98 -20.61 -6.41
CA THR A 154 7.26 -20.96 -7.65
C THR A 154 6.82 -22.42 -7.73
N GLY A 155 7.18 -23.25 -6.73
CA GLY A 155 6.87 -24.67 -6.68
C GLY A 155 7.76 -25.57 -7.54
N SER A 156 8.70 -25.01 -8.30
CA SER A 156 9.56 -25.80 -9.21
C SER A 156 10.61 -26.64 -8.50
N GLY A 157 10.99 -26.26 -7.26
CA GLY A 157 11.96 -27.00 -6.47
C GLY A 157 11.35 -27.88 -5.37
N PHE A 158 10.17 -27.49 -4.88
CA PHE A 158 9.56 -28.12 -3.71
C PHE A 158 8.93 -29.48 -4.01
N PHE A 159 8.34 -29.62 -5.18
CA PHE A 159 7.71 -30.87 -5.63
C PHE A 159 8.67 -31.82 -6.36
N ALA A 160 9.89 -31.38 -6.61
CA ALA A 160 10.92 -32.23 -7.23
C ALA A 160 11.70 -33.06 -6.22
N ASP A 161 11.54 -32.85 -4.91
CA ASP A 161 12.21 -33.66 -3.88
C ASP A 161 11.25 -34.70 -3.29
N PRO A 162 11.44 -35.99 -3.62
CA PRO A 162 10.59 -37.09 -3.13
C PRO A 162 10.59 -37.22 -1.60
N LEU A 163 11.65 -36.77 -0.91
CA LEU A 163 11.75 -36.83 0.55
C LEU A 163 10.87 -35.79 1.21
N LEU A 164 10.71 -34.59 0.62
CA LEU A 164 9.83 -33.54 1.15
C LEU A 164 8.34 -33.89 0.97
N ASN A 165 7.99 -34.55 -0.14
CA ASN A 165 6.62 -35.06 -0.35
C ASN A 165 6.20 -36.08 0.71
N THR A 166 7.14 -36.88 1.21
CA THR A 166 6.89 -37.84 2.29
C THR A 166 6.66 -37.17 3.64
N PHE A 167 7.29 -35.99 3.88
CA PHE A 167 7.18 -35.27 5.15
C PHE A 167 5.89 -34.45 5.30
N ILE A 168 5.29 -33.99 4.22
CA ILE A 168 4.08 -33.15 4.24
C ILE A 168 2.79 -33.92 3.93
N GLY A 169 2.87 -35.22 3.71
CA GLY A 169 1.70 -36.11 3.61
C GLY A 169 0.73 -35.77 2.47
N TYR A 170 1.22 -35.19 1.36
CA TYR A 170 0.42 -35.04 0.17
C TYR A 170 0.25 -36.42 -0.48
N PRO A 171 -0.98 -36.92 -0.66
CA PRO A 171 -1.19 -38.17 -1.40
C PRO A 171 -0.74 -37.98 -2.85
N GLU A 172 0.02 -38.96 -3.33
CA GLU A 172 0.30 -39.05 -4.76
C GLU A 172 -1.04 -39.13 -5.51
N GLY A 173 -1.31 -38.11 -6.36
CA GLY A 173 -2.46 -38.04 -7.22
C GLY A 173 -2.21 -38.74 -8.57
#